data_6ad11f82bb254cd944ca28a8b7affe41
#
_entry.id   6ad11f82bb254cd944ca28a8b7affe41
#
_cell.length_a   1.000
_cell.length_b   1.000
_cell.length_c   1.000
_cell.angle_alpha   90.00
_cell.angle_beta   90.00
_cell.angle_gamma   90.00
#
_symmetry.space_group_name_H-M   'P 1'
#
loop_
_entity.id
_entity.type
_entity.pdbx_description
1 polymer ?
#
loop_
_entity_poly.entity_id
_entity_poly.type
_entity_poly.pdbx_seq_one_letter_code
_entity_poly.pdbx_strand_id
1 'polypeptide(L)'
;MDNEEIKLLLVKYIAREADEKEVEQVREWVNAHPENEQYFAQLYETWQNMLYLKPDVINEEKAFAKFSAATIPHEPKYRVLVLWSKVAAVVALFGLLTAVLISHYSKNVQSTRQVSVNNGGIKKIVLSDGTIVWLNAGSKLKYNTDFNKTNRTVYLEGEAFFDIAPGSKTIPFLVNTKNYTIRDIGTKFNLKAYANDSFFETTVVKGEVAVEGNIDNNTREMNRIYVKPHQVLRIYYPSAEKYAVKQDDKELKNLNEIQVSQVDSAKMDRYDGWKDDLLVFDGNTLDEISKVLERRYNVKIIMDDAELQNIRYSGSFKSIASIDKVLELIKGNTAINYSIAGNTINITKNNKN
;
A
#
# COMPACT_ATOMS: atom_id res chain seq x y z
N MET A 1 5.21 25.20 53.32
CA MET A 1 5.16 26.65 53.52
C MET A 1 5.87 27.30 52.34
N ASP A 2 5.26 28.29 51.73
CA ASP A 2 5.84 28.97 50.59
C ASP A 2 7.09 29.77 51.03
N ASN A 3 8.06 29.92 50.12
CA ASN A 3 9.36 30.54 50.38
C ASN A 3 9.24 32.03 50.79
N GLU A 4 8.16 32.71 50.44
CA GLU A 4 7.86 34.07 50.85
C GLU A 4 7.20 34.15 52.24
N GLU A 5 6.32 33.18 52.59
CA GLU A 5 5.68 33.10 53.88
C GLU A 5 6.69 32.87 55.01
N ILE A 6 7.67 31.97 54.77
CA ILE A 6 8.71 31.71 55.78
C ILE A 6 9.60 32.91 56.03
N LYS A 7 9.97 33.71 55.00
CA LYS A 7 10.78 34.91 55.14
C LYS A 7 10.09 35.96 56.01
N LEU A 8 8.79 36.15 55.75
CA LEU A 8 8.00 37.08 56.54
C LEU A 8 7.93 36.65 58.02
N LEU A 9 7.79 35.37 58.25
CA LEU A 9 7.71 34.74 59.56
C LEU A 9 9.03 34.89 60.33
N LEU A 10 10.16 34.69 59.65
CA LEU A 10 11.50 34.91 60.23
C LEU A 10 11.75 36.37 60.63
N VAL A 11 11.29 37.33 59.82
CA VAL A 11 11.39 38.76 60.19
C VAL A 11 10.55 39.11 61.40
N LYS A 12 9.29 38.61 61.49
CA LYS A 12 8.44 38.77 62.64
C LYS A 12 9.06 38.15 63.92
N TYR A 13 9.64 36.96 63.82
CA TYR A 13 10.33 36.29 64.93
C TYR A 13 11.52 37.12 65.45
N ILE A 14 12.36 37.60 64.56
CA ILE A 14 13.53 38.41 64.92
C ILE A 14 13.12 39.77 65.50
N ALA A 15 12.04 40.39 65.02
CA ALA A 15 11.46 41.62 65.56
C ALA A 15 10.70 41.42 66.87
N ARG A 16 10.53 40.20 67.38
CA ARG A 16 9.73 39.79 68.56
C ARG A 16 8.23 40.08 68.42
N GLU A 17 7.72 40.04 67.15
CA GLU A 17 6.31 40.28 66.83
C GLU A 17 5.56 38.99 66.45
N ALA A 18 6.23 37.83 66.51
CA ALA A 18 5.66 36.52 66.23
C ALA A 18 4.85 35.97 67.35
N ASP A 19 3.68 35.39 67.11
CA ASP A 19 2.86 34.69 68.11
C ASP A 19 3.44 33.27 68.40
N GLU A 20 2.86 32.58 69.38
CA GLU A 20 3.35 31.25 69.86
C GLU A 20 3.36 30.20 68.73
N LYS A 21 2.38 30.22 67.81
CA LYS A 21 2.31 29.27 66.67
C LYS A 21 3.36 29.62 65.62
N GLU A 22 3.52 30.89 65.35
CA GLU A 22 4.52 31.40 64.43
C GLU A 22 5.95 31.11 64.92
N VAL A 23 6.19 31.20 66.25
CA VAL A 23 7.47 30.83 66.86
C VAL A 23 7.79 29.35 66.66
N GLU A 24 6.80 28.46 66.84
CA GLU A 24 6.99 27.02 66.68
C GLU A 24 7.24 26.66 65.21
N GLN A 25 6.54 27.30 64.26
CA GLN A 25 6.77 27.12 62.85
C GLN A 25 8.19 27.55 62.42
N VAL A 26 8.70 28.65 62.97
CA VAL A 26 10.09 29.07 62.76
C VAL A 26 11.07 28.03 63.29
N ARG A 27 10.82 27.52 64.50
CA ARG A 27 11.68 26.51 65.10
C ARG A 27 11.71 25.21 64.32
N GLU A 28 10.56 24.71 63.85
CA GLU A 28 10.47 23.53 63.01
C GLU A 28 11.22 23.74 61.69
N TRP A 29 11.04 24.91 61.07
CA TRP A 29 11.69 25.20 59.79
C TRP A 29 13.22 25.30 59.94
N VAL A 30 13.72 25.97 60.98
CA VAL A 30 15.16 26.10 61.24
C VAL A 30 15.78 24.71 61.47
N ASN A 31 15.12 23.85 62.26
CA ASN A 31 15.62 22.50 62.57
C ASN A 31 15.45 21.49 61.44
N ALA A 32 14.67 21.77 60.40
CA ALA A 32 14.40 20.84 59.31
C ALA A 32 15.62 20.56 58.43
N HIS A 33 16.48 21.57 58.24
CA HIS A 33 17.70 21.44 57.38
C HIS A 33 18.82 22.35 57.86
N PRO A 34 20.10 21.91 57.84
CA PRO A 34 21.26 22.73 58.23
C PRO A 34 21.36 24.03 57.44
N GLU A 35 20.89 24.07 56.18
CA GLU A 35 20.88 25.29 55.34
C GLU A 35 19.88 26.35 55.89
N ASN A 36 18.80 25.95 56.51
CA ASN A 36 17.81 26.84 57.09
C ASN A 36 18.38 27.51 58.38
N GLU A 37 19.12 26.74 59.18
CA GLU A 37 19.81 27.25 60.37
C GLU A 37 20.87 28.33 59.96
N GLN A 38 21.64 28.04 58.92
CA GLN A 38 22.62 28.95 58.37
C GLN A 38 21.96 30.24 57.83
N TYR A 39 20.85 30.11 57.15
CA TYR A 39 20.09 31.28 56.66
C TYR A 39 19.54 32.11 57.80
N PHE A 40 18.96 31.48 58.80
CA PHE A 40 18.45 32.16 60.01
C PHE A 40 19.57 32.91 60.75
N ALA A 41 20.71 32.27 60.96
CA ALA A 41 21.87 32.90 61.61
C ALA A 41 22.35 34.17 60.87
N GLN A 42 22.46 34.10 59.56
CA GLN A 42 22.84 35.25 58.74
C GLN A 42 21.82 36.39 58.80
N LEU A 43 20.53 36.05 58.82
CA LEU A 43 19.44 37.01 58.94
C LEU A 43 19.47 37.69 60.30
N TYR A 44 19.69 36.92 61.36
CA TYR A 44 19.77 37.44 62.74
C TYR A 44 21.01 38.34 62.95
N GLU A 45 22.14 37.96 62.44
CA GLU A 45 23.36 38.78 62.46
C GLU A 45 23.19 40.11 61.72
N THR A 46 22.55 40.05 60.55
CA THR A 46 22.23 41.25 59.77
C THR A 46 21.31 42.21 60.50
N TRP A 47 20.28 41.67 61.18
CA TRP A 47 19.37 42.45 62.02
C TRP A 47 20.07 43.07 63.25
N GLN A 48 20.94 42.31 63.94
CA GLN A 48 21.74 42.83 65.05
C GLN A 48 22.66 43.99 64.62
N ASN A 49 23.30 43.87 63.48
CA ASN A 49 24.16 44.93 62.93
C ASN A 49 23.38 46.20 62.57
N MET A 50 22.09 46.09 62.22
CA MET A 50 21.21 47.25 61.99
C MET A 50 20.82 47.98 63.29
N LEU A 51 20.66 47.26 64.43
CA LEU A 51 20.33 47.86 65.75
C LEU A 51 21.45 48.71 66.32
N TYR A 52 22.71 48.55 65.91
CA TYR A 52 23.84 49.36 66.31
C TYR A 52 23.99 50.68 65.54
N LEU A 53 23.18 50.88 64.46
CA LEU A 53 23.15 52.13 63.74
C LEU A 53 22.29 53.16 64.55
N LYS A 54 22.87 54.32 64.90
CA LYS A 54 22.26 55.37 65.72
C LYS A 54 20.82 55.70 65.30
N PRO A 55 19.88 55.86 66.24
CA PRO A 55 18.43 55.95 65.95
C PRO A 55 17.95 57.22 65.23
N ASP A 56 18.80 58.26 65.07
CA ASP A 56 18.32 59.58 64.61
C ASP A 56 18.17 59.74 63.09
N VAL A 57 18.41 58.66 62.28
CA VAL A 57 18.40 58.83 60.84
C VAL A 57 17.83 57.56 60.10
N ILE A 58 17.15 56.71 60.81
CA ILE A 58 16.63 55.50 60.16
C ILE A 58 15.21 55.76 59.61
N ASN A 59 15.14 56.02 58.31
CA ASN A 59 13.87 55.88 57.60
C ASN A 59 13.60 54.40 57.42
N GLU A 60 12.62 53.89 58.21
CA GLU A 60 12.27 52.46 58.30
C GLU A 60 12.00 51.82 56.92
N GLU A 61 11.32 52.53 56.01
CA GLU A 61 11.07 52.08 54.63
C GLU A 61 12.37 51.92 53.83
N LYS A 62 13.32 52.87 53.94
CA LYS A 62 14.61 52.78 53.27
C LYS A 62 15.52 51.71 53.89
N ALA A 63 15.48 51.55 55.19
CA ALA A 63 16.21 50.48 55.90
C ALA A 63 15.69 49.09 55.51
N PHE A 64 14.37 48.94 55.48
CA PHE A 64 13.73 47.70 55.06
C PHE A 64 13.96 47.40 53.55
N ALA A 65 13.89 48.39 52.70
CA ALA A 65 14.19 48.26 51.27
C ALA A 65 15.66 47.86 51.02
N LYS A 66 16.62 48.42 51.80
CA LYS A 66 18.03 48.00 51.70
C LYS A 66 18.25 46.58 52.27
N PHE A 67 17.57 46.23 53.35
CA PHE A 67 17.65 44.94 53.95
C PHE A 67 17.03 43.85 53.02
N SER A 68 15.87 44.12 52.46
CA SER A 68 15.21 43.19 51.54
C SER A 68 16.02 43.03 50.26
N ALA A 69 16.66 44.09 49.75
CA ALA A 69 17.53 44.03 48.58
C ALA A 69 18.85 43.26 48.79
N ALA A 70 19.34 43.24 50.08
CA ALA A 70 20.59 42.56 50.44
C ALA A 70 20.37 41.10 50.86
N THR A 71 19.21 40.74 51.38
CA THR A 71 18.94 39.42 51.96
C THR A 71 17.98 38.55 51.14
N ILE A 72 17.18 39.15 50.24
CA ILE A 72 16.33 38.37 49.34
C ILE A 72 17.14 38.14 48.05
N PRO A 73 17.58 36.89 47.81
CA PRO A 73 18.21 36.60 46.51
C PRO A 73 17.24 36.95 45.40
N HIS A 74 17.56 37.95 44.61
CA HIS A 74 16.83 38.16 43.34
C HIS A 74 17.02 36.91 42.50
N GLU A 75 16.02 36.05 42.46
CA GLU A 75 15.99 34.97 41.49
C GLU A 75 16.13 35.61 40.13
N PRO A 76 17.21 35.33 39.42
CA PRO A 76 17.46 36.02 38.17
C PRO A 76 16.36 35.58 37.17
N LYS A 77 15.54 36.54 36.74
CA LYS A 77 14.43 36.32 35.77
C LYS A 77 14.84 35.54 34.53
N TYR A 78 16.15 35.45 34.25
CA TYR A 78 16.67 34.66 33.13
C TYR A 78 16.57 33.13 33.36
N ARG A 79 16.47 32.61 34.60
CA ARG A 79 16.30 31.14 34.81
C ARG A 79 14.99 30.64 34.24
N VAL A 80 13.93 31.39 34.37
CA VAL A 80 12.63 31.09 33.77
C VAL A 80 12.71 31.15 32.23
N LEU A 81 13.39 32.19 31.73
CA LEU A 81 13.60 32.33 30.26
C LEU A 81 14.42 31.16 29.70
N VAL A 82 15.48 30.75 30.41
CA VAL A 82 16.34 29.60 30.00
C VAL A 82 15.56 28.26 30.07
N LEU A 83 14.67 28.09 31.05
CA LEU A 83 13.79 26.92 31.08
C LEU A 83 12.82 26.90 29.91
N TRP A 84 12.16 28.01 29.61
CA TRP A 84 11.27 28.14 28.47
C TRP A 84 11.99 27.99 27.13
N SER A 85 13.24 28.47 27.02
CA SER A 85 14.04 28.27 25.79
C SER A 85 14.40 26.80 25.57
N LYS A 86 14.67 26.02 26.62
CA LYS A 86 14.90 24.57 26.53
C LYS A 86 13.64 23.82 26.11
N VAL A 87 12.48 24.17 26.70
CA VAL A 87 11.19 23.60 26.29
C VAL A 87 10.88 23.96 24.83
N ALA A 88 11.09 25.22 24.43
CA ALA A 88 10.89 25.65 23.06
C ALA A 88 11.82 24.90 22.08
N ALA A 89 13.09 24.64 22.46
CA ALA A 89 14.04 23.87 21.65
C ALA A 89 13.59 22.39 21.48
N VAL A 90 13.09 21.78 22.55
CA VAL A 90 12.56 20.39 22.49
C VAL A 90 11.32 20.34 21.59
N VAL A 91 10.39 21.28 21.75
CA VAL A 91 9.18 21.35 20.89
C VAL A 91 9.56 21.61 19.42
N ALA A 92 10.53 22.49 19.18
CA ALA A 92 11.03 22.73 17.82
C ALA A 92 11.70 21.49 17.20
N LEU A 93 12.51 20.76 17.98
CA LEU A 93 13.10 19.49 17.55
C LEU A 93 12.05 18.42 17.26
N PHE A 94 11.04 18.29 18.12
CA PHE A 94 9.91 17.37 17.88
C PHE A 94 9.10 17.79 16.64
N GLY A 95 8.84 19.09 16.47
CA GLY A 95 8.18 19.62 15.30
C GLY A 95 8.98 19.39 14.01
N LEU A 96 10.30 19.56 14.07
CA LEU A 96 11.19 19.25 12.93
C LEU A 96 11.21 17.75 12.62
N LEU A 97 11.33 16.91 13.66
CA LEU A 97 11.34 15.46 13.51
C LEU A 97 10.01 14.95 12.91
N THR A 98 8.89 15.44 13.43
CA THR A 98 7.56 15.10 12.89
C THR A 98 7.38 15.60 11.46
N ALA A 99 7.84 16.81 11.13
CA ALA A 99 7.80 17.33 9.77
C ALA A 99 8.66 16.50 8.80
N VAL A 100 9.86 16.08 9.23
CA VAL A 100 10.73 15.17 8.46
C VAL A 100 10.09 13.81 8.27
N LEU A 101 9.51 13.24 9.34
CA LEU A 101 8.79 11.96 9.26
C LEU A 101 7.58 12.06 8.34
N ILE A 102 6.74 13.09 8.48
CA ILE A 102 5.58 13.33 7.60
C ILE A 102 6.06 13.52 6.16
N SER A 103 7.10 14.31 5.92
CA SER A 103 7.68 14.48 4.58
C SER A 103 8.20 13.17 3.99
N HIS A 104 8.82 12.33 4.81
CA HIS A 104 9.32 11.01 4.39
C HIS A 104 8.20 10.03 4.10
N TYR A 105 7.17 9.98 4.95
CA TYR A 105 5.98 9.15 4.73
C TYR A 105 5.10 9.66 3.57
N SER A 106 4.94 10.98 3.43
CA SER A 106 4.14 11.58 2.34
C SER A 106 4.75 11.36 0.96
N LYS A 107 6.09 11.27 0.85
CA LYS A 107 6.76 10.93 -0.41
C LYS A 107 6.46 9.51 -0.89
N ASN A 108 6.00 8.62 -0.01
CA ASN A 108 5.68 7.23 -0.34
C ASN A 108 4.20 7.01 -0.73
N VAL A 109 3.33 7.99 -0.63
CA VAL A 109 1.96 7.91 -1.17
C VAL A 109 2.04 8.20 -2.67
N GLN A 110 2.50 7.21 -3.43
CA GLN A 110 2.44 7.27 -4.90
C GLN A 110 0.97 7.24 -5.30
N SER A 111 0.47 8.33 -5.83
CA SER A 111 -0.86 8.35 -6.42
C SER A 111 -0.88 7.40 -7.62
N THR A 112 -1.88 6.52 -7.65
CA THR A 112 -2.05 5.54 -8.71
C THR A 112 -3.17 5.97 -9.65
N ARG A 113 -2.97 5.76 -10.94
CA ARG A 113 -4.02 5.83 -11.96
C ARG A 113 -4.52 4.43 -12.22
N GLN A 114 -5.84 4.28 -12.28
CA GLN A 114 -6.49 3.03 -12.66
C GLN A 114 -7.35 3.26 -13.89
N VAL A 115 -7.23 2.36 -14.85
CA VAL A 115 -8.12 2.26 -16.01
C VAL A 115 -8.82 0.91 -15.92
N SER A 116 -10.15 0.92 -15.94
CA SER A 116 -10.97 -0.29 -15.93
C SER A 116 -11.82 -0.34 -17.17
N VAL A 117 -12.08 -1.55 -17.64
CA VAL A 117 -12.98 -1.86 -18.74
C VAL A 117 -14.05 -2.80 -18.22
N ASN A 118 -15.32 -2.41 -18.36
CA ASN A 118 -16.44 -3.28 -18.01
C ASN A 118 -16.57 -4.43 -19.01
N ASN A 119 -17.29 -5.46 -18.63
CA ASN A 119 -17.69 -6.50 -19.56
C ASN A 119 -18.38 -5.90 -20.79
N GLY A 120 -18.19 -6.50 -21.94
CA GLY A 120 -18.69 -6.01 -23.24
C GLY A 120 -17.83 -4.94 -23.90
N GLY A 121 -16.82 -4.39 -23.20
CA GLY A 121 -16.00 -3.29 -23.72
C GLY A 121 -14.58 -3.69 -24.09
N ILE A 122 -13.96 -2.87 -24.92
CA ILE A 122 -12.49 -2.88 -25.19
C ILE A 122 -12.03 -1.44 -25.09
N LYS A 123 -10.86 -1.20 -24.56
CA LYS A 123 -10.32 0.16 -24.44
C LYS A 123 -8.85 0.21 -24.85
N LYS A 124 -8.55 1.13 -25.76
CA LYS A 124 -7.18 1.48 -26.12
C LYS A 124 -6.70 2.67 -25.30
N ILE A 125 -5.51 2.61 -24.74
CA ILE A 125 -4.85 3.69 -24.01
C ILE A 125 -3.42 3.85 -24.50
N VAL A 126 -2.87 5.05 -24.34
CA VAL A 126 -1.46 5.36 -24.59
C VAL A 126 -0.87 5.82 -23.27
N LEU A 127 0.18 5.13 -22.82
CA LEU A 127 0.93 5.49 -21.63
C LEU A 127 1.89 6.66 -21.91
N SER A 128 2.43 7.28 -20.87
CA SER A 128 3.30 8.46 -21.02
C SER A 128 4.67 8.17 -21.65
N ASP A 129 5.05 6.90 -21.78
CA ASP A 129 6.25 6.46 -22.48
C ASP A 129 6.00 6.17 -23.99
N GLY A 130 4.75 6.35 -24.46
CA GLY A 130 4.34 6.03 -25.82
C GLY A 130 3.86 4.59 -26.02
N THR A 131 3.93 3.73 -24.98
CA THR A 131 3.40 2.37 -25.03
C THR A 131 1.89 2.39 -25.27
N ILE A 132 1.43 1.57 -26.20
CA ILE A 132 0.00 1.40 -26.49
C ILE A 132 -0.49 0.12 -25.81
N VAL A 133 -1.58 0.23 -25.08
CA VAL A 133 -2.21 -0.90 -24.40
C VAL A 133 -3.67 -0.99 -24.81
N TRP A 134 -4.08 -2.17 -25.30
CA TRP A 134 -5.50 -2.51 -25.46
C TRP A 134 -5.91 -3.35 -24.26
N LEU A 135 -6.96 -2.94 -23.57
CA LEU A 135 -7.55 -3.66 -22.44
C LEU A 135 -8.82 -4.37 -22.91
N ASN A 136 -8.89 -5.65 -22.67
CA ASN A 136 -10.07 -6.48 -22.97
C ASN A 136 -11.16 -6.32 -21.91
N ALA A 137 -12.34 -6.85 -22.18
CA ALA A 137 -13.51 -6.85 -21.30
C ALA A 137 -13.17 -7.39 -19.90
N GLY A 138 -13.67 -6.74 -18.86
CA GLY A 138 -13.45 -7.12 -17.46
C GLY A 138 -12.04 -6.86 -16.92
N SER A 139 -11.20 -6.10 -17.64
CA SER A 139 -9.80 -5.88 -17.27
C SER A 139 -9.58 -4.57 -16.53
N LYS A 140 -8.54 -4.55 -15.69
CA LYS A 140 -8.07 -3.40 -14.94
C LYS A 140 -6.56 -3.25 -15.09
N LEU A 141 -6.13 -2.03 -15.40
CA LEU A 141 -4.71 -1.65 -15.44
C LEU A 141 -4.46 -0.53 -14.44
N LYS A 142 -3.47 -0.72 -13.58
CA LYS A 142 -3.02 0.29 -12.61
C LYS A 142 -1.57 0.65 -12.87
N TYR A 143 -1.22 1.92 -12.73
CA TYR A 143 0.15 2.41 -12.80
C TYR A 143 0.30 3.69 -11.98
N ASN A 144 1.51 3.99 -11.56
CA ASN A 144 1.79 5.16 -10.73
C ASN A 144 1.84 6.44 -11.57
N THR A 145 1.56 7.58 -10.95
CA THR A 145 1.63 8.90 -11.62
C THR A 145 3.06 9.31 -11.98
N ASP A 146 4.07 8.66 -11.40
CA ASP A 146 5.49 8.82 -11.75
C ASP A 146 5.97 7.81 -12.80
N PHE A 147 5.04 7.05 -13.43
CA PHE A 147 5.34 6.16 -14.54
C PHE A 147 6.14 6.89 -15.63
N ASN A 148 7.17 6.22 -16.15
CA ASN A 148 8.15 6.74 -17.12
C ASN A 148 9.12 7.82 -16.56
N LYS A 149 9.07 8.13 -15.26
CA LYS A 149 10.06 9.01 -14.60
C LYS A 149 11.13 8.20 -13.86
N THR A 150 10.68 7.30 -12.99
CA THR A 150 11.53 6.47 -12.14
C THR A 150 11.39 4.98 -12.43
N ASN A 151 10.25 4.57 -12.99
CA ASN A 151 9.94 3.18 -13.33
C ASN A 151 8.97 3.12 -14.52
N ARG A 152 8.83 1.92 -15.11
CA ARG A 152 7.86 1.61 -16.18
C ARG A 152 7.04 0.39 -15.75
N THR A 153 6.44 0.47 -14.56
CA THR A 153 5.71 -0.65 -13.96
C THR A 153 4.20 -0.41 -14.04
N VAL A 154 3.49 -1.42 -14.54
CA VAL A 154 2.03 -1.49 -14.55
C VAL A 154 1.55 -2.75 -13.85
N TYR A 155 0.31 -2.74 -13.35
CA TYR A 155 -0.35 -3.88 -12.70
C TYR A 155 -1.59 -4.24 -13.50
N LEU A 156 -1.67 -5.48 -13.99
CA LEU A 156 -2.77 -5.98 -14.79
C LEU A 156 -3.57 -7.04 -14.01
N GLU A 157 -4.88 -6.86 -13.98
CA GLU A 157 -5.87 -7.89 -13.66
C GLU A 157 -6.78 -8.02 -14.88
N GLY A 158 -6.78 -9.17 -15.55
CA GLY A 158 -7.53 -9.35 -16.78
C GLY A 158 -6.66 -9.67 -18.00
N GLU A 159 -7.05 -9.19 -19.18
CA GLU A 159 -6.34 -9.41 -20.43
C GLU A 159 -6.01 -8.08 -21.09
N ALA A 160 -4.76 -7.97 -21.58
CA ALA A 160 -4.28 -6.83 -22.29
C ALA A 160 -3.28 -7.20 -23.39
N PHE A 161 -3.36 -6.50 -24.50
CA PHE A 161 -2.33 -6.51 -25.51
C PHE A 161 -1.45 -5.27 -25.36
N PHE A 162 -0.16 -5.49 -25.29
CA PHE A 162 0.86 -4.46 -25.15
C PHE A 162 1.66 -4.30 -26.46
N ASP A 163 1.76 -3.07 -26.93
CA ASP A 163 2.73 -2.63 -27.93
C ASP A 163 3.69 -1.68 -27.24
N ILE A 164 4.78 -2.24 -26.71
CA ILE A 164 5.71 -1.53 -25.86
C ILE A 164 6.58 -0.59 -26.68
N ALA A 165 6.56 0.69 -26.36
CA ALA A 165 7.46 1.66 -26.96
C ALA A 165 8.92 1.33 -26.60
N PRO A 166 9.85 1.46 -27.54
CA PRO A 166 11.28 1.29 -27.27
C PRO A 166 11.69 2.22 -26.13
N GLY A 167 12.17 1.65 -25.04
CA GLY A 167 12.60 2.38 -23.86
C GLY A 167 14.11 2.37 -23.67
N SER A 168 14.58 3.06 -22.62
CA SER A 168 15.95 2.93 -22.15
C SER A 168 16.22 1.50 -21.70
N LYS A 169 17.34 0.91 -22.11
CA LYS A 169 17.79 -0.41 -21.62
C LYS A 169 17.95 -0.47 -20.09
N THR A 170 18.04 0.70 -19.43
CA THR A 170 18.22 0.82 -18.00
C THR A 170 16.90 0.74 -17.23
N ILE A 171 15.74 1.03 -17.86
CA ILE A 171 14.43 0.99 -17.20
C ILE A 171 13.54 0.02 -17.98
N PRO A 172 13.48 -1.26 -17.58
CA PRO A 172 12.61 -2.24 -18.23
C PRO A 172 11.13 -1.90 -17.99
N PHE A 173 10.27 -2.28 -18.94
CA PHE A 173 8.83 -2.26 -18.75
C PHE A 173 8.42 -3.52 -17.95
N LEU A 174 7.69 -3.33 -16.86
CA LEU A 174 7.24 -4.43 -16.01
C LEU A 174 5.71 -4.49 -16.00
N VAL A 175 5.16 -5.66 -16.29
CA VAL A 175 3.75 -5.94 -16.08
C VAL A 175 3.62 -6.91 -14.93
N ASN A 176 3.15 -6.43 -13.79
CA ASN A 176 2.85 -7.24 -12.64
C ASN A 176 1.41 -7.78 -12.73
N THR A 177 1.25 -9.06 -12.49
CA THR A 177 -0.05 -9.70 -12.26
C THR A 177 -0.11 -10.19 -10.80
N LYS A 178 -1.17 -10.91 -10.44
CA LYS A 178 -1.28 -11.50 -9.10
C LYS A 178 -0.12 -12.45 -8.76
N ASN A 179 0.33 -13.24 -9.73
CA ASN A 179 1.26 -14.36 -9.48
C ASN A 179 2.60 -14.20 -10.22
N TYR A 180 2.64 -13.44 -11.32
CA TYR A 180 3.80 -13.36 -12.20
C TYR A 180 4.11 -11.93 -12.58
N THR A 181 5.37 -11.67 -12.85
CA THR A 181 5.88 -10.41 -13.42
C THR A 181 6.43 -10.67 -14.81
N ILE A 182 5.97 -9.92 -15.78
CA ILE A 182 6.50 -9.93 -17.14
C ILE A 182 7.46 -8.77 -17.28
N ARG A 183 8.69 -9.07 -17.68
CA ARG A 183 9.75 -8.10 -17.96
C ARG A 183 9.96 -7.99 -19.45
N ASP A 184 9.92 -6.78 -19.94
CA ASP A 184 10.05 -6.46 -21.36
C ASP A 184 11.00 -5.30 -21.65
N ILE A 185 11.54 -5.25 -22.87
CA ILE A 185 12.46 -4.22 -23.36
C ILE A 185 11.97 -3.55 -24.66
N GLY A 186 10.86 -3.99 -25.24
CA GLY A 186 10.32 -3.45 -26.50
C GLY A 186 9.68 -4.51 -27.37
N THR A 187 8.59 -5.10 -26.91
CA THR A 187 7.89 -6.21 -27.54
C THR A 187 6.44 -5.88 -27.86
N LYS A 188 5.83 -6.77 -28.66
CA LYS A 188 4.38 -6.86 -28.82
C LYS A 188 3.92 -8.21 -28.29
N PHE A 189 3.06 -8.20 -27.29
CA PHE A 189 2.57 -9.44 -26.67
C PHE A 189 1.16 -9.29 -26.10
N ASN A 190 0.45 -10.41 -26.06
CA ASN A 190 -0.80 -10.52 -25.32
C ASN A 190 -0.54 -11.16 -23.95
N LEU A 191 -1.24 -10.68 -22.93
CA LEU A 191 -1.16 -11.19 -21.57
C LEU A 191 -2.56 -11.39 -21.04
N LYS A 192 -2.89 -12.63 -20.63
CA LYS A 192 -4.16 -13.03 -20.03
C LYS A 192 -3.93 -13.53 -18.60
N ALA A 193 -4.47 -12.82 -17.64
CA ALA A 193 -4.30 -13.05 -16.20
C ALA A 193 -5.58 -12.69 -15.42
N TYR A 194 -6.72 -13.23 -15.82
CA TYR A 194 -7.97 -13.08 -15.06
C TYR A 194 -7.92 -13.93 -13.80
N ALA A 195 -8.45 -13.39 -12.69
CA ALA A 195 -8.43 -14.06 -11.41
C ALA A 195 -9.31 -15.34 -11.37
N ASN A 196 -10.34 -15.42 -12.24
CA ASN A 196 -11.28 -16.53 -12.36
C ASN A 196 -10.94 -17.51 -13.50
N ASP A 197 -9.87 -17.28 -14.25
CA ASP A 197 -9.37 -18.25 -15.23
C ASP A 197 -8.49 -19.32 -14.53
N SER A 198 -8.44 -20.51 -15.08
CA SER A 198 -7.66 -21.63 -14.54
C SER A 198 -6.18 -21.57 -14.90
N PHE A 199 -5.75 -20.58 -15.68
CA PHE A 199 -4.38 -20.43 -16.15
C PHE A 199 -4.00 -18.96 -16.37
N PHE A 200 -2.71 -18.73 -16.30
CA PHE A 200 -2.03 -17.55 -16.83
C PHE A 200 -1.54 -17.85 -18.24
N GLU A 201 -1.63 -16.90 -19.17
CA GLU A 201 -1.14 -17.07 -20.52
C GLU A 201 -0.48 -15.81 -21.04
N THR A 202 0.68 -15.95 -21.69
CA THR A 202 1.30 -14.87 -22.46
C THR A 202 1.75 -15.37 -23.83
N THR A 203 1.52 -14.54 -24.85
CA THR A 203 1.83 -14.84 -26.25
C THR A 203 2.61 -13.69 -26.84
N VAL A 204 3.79 -13.99 -27.41
CA VAL A 204 4.66 -12.97 -27.98
C VAL A 204 4.49 -12.93 -29.50
N VAL A 205 4.14 -11.73 -29.99
CA VAL A 205 4.02 -11.45 -31.44
C VAL A 205 5.37 -10.99 -32.01
N LYS A 206 6.09 -10.13 -31.28
CA LYS A 206 7.39 -9.58 -31.71
C LYS A 206 8.26 -9.30 -30.49
N GLY A 207 9.57 -9.60 -30.56
CA GLY A 207 10.52 -9.41 -29.48
C GLY A 207 10.58 -10.63 -28.55
N GLU A 208 10.96 -10.43 -27.30
CA GLU A 208 11.07 -11.49 -26.30
C GLU A 208 10.68 -10.94 -24.93
N VAL A 209 9.92 -11.68 -24.14
CA VAL A 209 9.59 -11.34 -22.77
C VAL A 209 10.15 -12.37 -21.79
N ALA A 210 10.49 -11.93 -20.59
CA ALA A 210 10.82 -12.81 -19.48
C ALA A 210 9.65 -12.85 -18.49
N VAL A 211 9.12 -14.04 -18.20
CA VAL A 211 8.11 -14.26 -17.17
C VAL A 211 8.82 -14.72 -15.91
N GLU A 212 8.65 -13.95 -14.84
CA GLU A 212 9.29 -14.13 -13.55
C GLU A 212 8.23 -14.43 -12.48
N GLY A 213 8.51 -15.33 -11.56
CA GLY A 213 7.62 -15.64 -10.44
C GLY A 213 7.93 -16.96 -9.78
N ASN A 214 7.11 -17.35 -8.81
CA ASN A 214 7.21 -18.68 -8.23
C ASN A 214 6.54 -19.69 -9.19
N ILE A 215 7.30 -20.14 -10.18
CA ILE A 215 6.85 -21.04 -11.23
C ILE A 215 6.97 -22.49 -10.74
N ASP A 216 7.98 -22.77 -9.92
CA ASP A 216 8.18 -24.06 -9.26
C ASP A 216 8.06 -23.85 -7.73
N ASN A 217 6.98 -24.39 -7.16
CA ASN A 217 6.72 -24.26 -5.72
C ASN A 217 7.75 -24.99 -4.83
N ASN A 218 8.65 -25.78 -5.41
CA ASN A 218 9.69 -26.51 -4.68
C ASN A 218 10.98 -25.71 -4.49
N THR A 219 11.19 -24.66 -5.27
CA THR A 219 12.37 -23.80 -5.12
C THR A 219 11.93 -22.41 -4.66
N ARG A 220 12.58 -21.88 -3.62
CA ARG A 220 12.40 -20.47 -3.18
C ARG A 220 13.04 -19.47 -4.16
N GLU A 221 13.61 -19.96 -5.24
CA GLU A 221 14.25 -19.15 -6.26
C GLU A 221 13.20 -18.64 -7.26
N MET A 222 13.35 -17.39 -7.66
CA MET A 222 12.52 -16.77 -8.69
C MET A 222 12.91 -17.35 -10.04
N ASN A 223 12.11 -18.29 -10.55
CA ASN A 223 12.33 -18.88 -11.86
C ASN A 223 11.95 -17.89 -12.96
N ARG A 224 12.69 -17.93 -14.07
CA ARG A 224 12.49 -17.07 -15.22
C ARG A 224 12.33 -17.91 -16.47
N ILE A 225 11.24 -17.69 -17.19
CA ILE A 225 10.99 -18.32 -18.49
C ILE A 225 11.01 -17.24 -19.58
N TYR A 226 11.82 -17.44 -20.59
CA TYR A 226 11.85 -16.56 -21.77
C TYR A 226 10.84 -17.06 -22.80
N VAL A 227 10.00 -16.16 -23.29
CA VAL A 227 9.01 -16.43 -24.33
C VAL A 227 9.40 -15.64 -25.58
N LYS A 228 9.66 -16.36 -26.67
CA LYS A 228 10.15 -15.83 -27.94
C LYS A 228 8.98 -15.53 -28.89
N PRO A 229 9.25 -14.87 -30.04
CA PRO A 229 8.21 -14.60 -31.03
C PRO A 229 7.49 -15.88 -31.46
N HIS A 230 6.18 -15.79 -31.60
CA HIS A 230 5.25 -16.88 -31.93
C HIS A 230 5.25 -18.03 -30.92
N GLN A 231 5.69 -17.77 -29.69
CA GLN A 231 5.53 -18.70 -28.58
C GLN A 231 4.42 -18.27 -27.65
N VAL A 232 3.76 -19.27 -27.08
CA VAL A 232 2.76 -19.14 -26.00
C VAL A 232 3.28 -19.86 -24.78
N LEU A 233 3.34 -19.14 -23.67
CA LEU A 233 3.52 -19.72 -22.35
C LEU A 233 2.16 -19.77 -21.65
N ARG A 234 1.73 -20.95 -21.25
CA ARG A 234 0.55 -21.16 -20.40
C ARG A 234 0.97 -21.82 -19.10
N ILE A 235 0.52 -21.28 -17.98
CA ILE A 235 0.80 -21.80 -16.64
C ILE A 235 -0.55 -22.06 -15.99
N TYR A 236 -0.89 -23.33 -15.78
CA TYR A 236 -2.14 -23.73 -15.15
C TYR A 236 -2.04 -23.58 -13.64
N TYR A 237 -3.06 -23.01 -13.04
CA TYR A 237 -3.18 -22.97 -11.59
C TYR A 237 -3.64 -24.34 -11.05
N PRO A 238 -3.15 -24.73 -9.88
CA PRO A 238 -3.57 -25.98 -9.26
C PRO A 238 -5.10 -25.96 -9.01
N SER A 239 -5.83 -26.94 -9.52
CA SER A 239 -7.26 -27.09 -9.23
C SER A 239 -7.47 -28.01 -8.03
N ALA A 240 -8.42 -27.69 -7.15
CA ALA A 240 -8.76 -28.50 -5.98
C ALA A 240 -9.16 -29.93 -6.35
N GLU A 241 -9.75 -30.14 -7.52
CA GLU A 241 -10.18 -31.49 -8.00
C GLU A 241 -9.01 -32.40 -8.36
N LYS A 242 -7.92 -31.87 -8.92
CA LYS A 242 -6.70 -32.67 -9.17
C LYS A 242 -6.04 -33.18 -7.87
N TYR A 243 -6.28 -32.49 -6.74
CA TYR A 243 -5.78 -32.92 -5.43
C TYR A 243 -6.54 -34.07 -4.81
N ALA A 244 -7.83 -34.22 -5.11
CA ALA A 244 -8.66 -35.27 -4.51
C ALA A 244 -8.33 -36.70 -5.04
N VAL A 245 -7.76 -36.79 -6.25
CA VAL A 245 -7.49 -38.09 -6.91
C VAL A 245 -6.10 -38.66 -6.61
N LYS A 246 -5.16 -37.86 -6.04
CA LYS A 246 -3.77 -38.27 -5.79
C LYS A 246 -3.34 -38.16 -4.33
N GLN A 247 -4.16 -38.69 -3.41
CA GLN A 247 -3.86 -38.64 -1.97
C GLN A 247 -2.69 -39.53 -1.52
N ASP A 248 -2.19 -40.43 -2.39
CA ASP A 248 -1.10 -41.36 -2.05
C ASP A 248 0.34 -40.88 -2.39
N ASP A 249 0.51 -39.82 -3.20
CA ASP A 249 1.82 -39.30 -3.55
C ASP A 249 2.08 -37.91 -2.89
N LYS A 250 2.78 -37.94 -1.77
CA LYS A 250 3.14 -36.75 -0.99
C LYS A 250 4.04 -35.73 -1.72
N GLU A 251 4.65 -36.09 -2.86
CA GLU A 251 5.60 -35.25 -3.60
C GLU A 251 5.02 -34.38 -4.74
N LEU A 252 3.75 -34.61 -5.14
CA LEU A 252 3.14 -33.91 -6.29
C LEU A 252 2.26 -32.72 -5.91
N LYS A 253 2.39 -32.21 -4.71
CA LYS A 253 1.39 -31.35 -4.08
C LYS A 253 1.34 -29.89 -4.55
N ASN A 254 2.12 -29.37 -5.45
CA ASN A 254 2.03 -27.93 -5.81
C ASN A 254 2.74 -27.56 -7.13
N LEU A 255 2.84 -28.42 -8.11
CA LEU A 255 3.44 -28.07 -9.39
C LEU A 255 2.42 -27.39 -10.29
N ASN A 256 2.67 -26.16 -10.67
CA ASN A 256 1.98 -25.54 -11.80
C ASN A 256 2.36 -26.31 -13.06
N GLU A 257 1.35 -26.74 -13.83
CA GLU A 257 1.63 -27.34 -15.15
C GLU A 257 2.01 -26.21 -16.11
N ILE A 258 3.23 -26.29 -16.64
CA ILE A 258 3.78 -25.27 -17.56
C ILE A 258 3.79 -25.82 -18.97
N GLN A 259 3.23 -25.08 -19.90
CA GLN A 259 3.26 -25.42 -21.31
C GLN A 259 3.86 -24.26 -22.11
N VAL A 260 4.89 -24.56 -22.87
CA VAL A 260 5.42 -23.63 -23.89
C VAL A 260 5.18 -24.26 -25.26
N SER A 261 4.44 -23.57 -26.10
CA SER A 261 4.09 -24.06 -27.44
C SER A 261 4.47 -23.03 -28.50
N GLN A 262 4.85 -23.54 -29.68
CA GLN A 262 5.06 -22.72 -30.88
C GLN A 262 3.73 -22.58 -31.61
N VAL A 263 3.44 -21.38 -32.07
CA VAL A 263 2.23 -21.06 -32.85
C VAL A 263 2.63 -20.57 -34.21
N ASP A 264 1.94 -21.06 -35.25
CA ASP A 264 2.09 -20.54 -36.61
C ASP A 264 1.70 -19.05 -36.64
N SER A 265 2.49 -18.24 -37.33
CA SER A 265 2.22 -16.82 -37.52
C SER A 265 0.83 -16.53 -38.10
N ALA A 266 0.31 -17.40 -38.95
CA ALA A 266 -1.04 -17.32 -39.51
C ALA A 266 -2.16 -17.56 -38.50
N LYS A 267 -1.84 -18.11 -37.32
CA LYS A 267 -2.80 -18.40 -36.21
C LYS A 267 -2.67 -17.46 -35.03
N MET A 268 -1.90 -16.38 -35.15
CA MET A 268 -1.70 -15.42 -34.08
C MET A 268 -2.97 -14.67 -33.68
N ASP A 269 -3.92 -14.51 -34.63
CA ASP A 269 -5.25 -13.92 -34.35
C ASP A 269 -6.02 -14.60 -33.22
N ARG A 270 -5.68 -15.83 -32.89
CA ARG A 270 -6.23 -16.56 -31.72
C ARG A 270 -5.94 -15.85 -30.40
N TYR A 271 -4.84 -15.13 -30.31
CA TYR A 271 -4.37 -14.50 -29.09
C TYR A 271 -4.56 -13.00 -29.07
N ASP A 272 -4.60 -12.36 -30.20
CA ASP A 272 -4.69 -10.90 -30.26
C ASP A 272 -5.83 -10.37 -31.15
N GLY A 273 -6.55 -11.25 -31.86
CA GLY A 273 -7.67 -10.91 -32.74
C GLY A 273 -8.86 -10.25 -32.03
N TRP A 274 -8.99 -10.46 -30.72
CA TRP A 274 -10.05 -9.84 -29.94
C TRP A 274 -10.03 -8.29 -29.99
N LYS A 275 -8.86 -7.67 -30.21
CA LYS A 275 -8.71 -6.22 -30.44
C LYS A 275 -9.49 -5.74 -31.68
N ASP A 276 -9.60 -6.62 -32.67
CA ASP A 276 -10.23 -6.39 -33.96
C ASP A 276 -11.59 -7.09 -34.09
N ASP A 277 -12.20 -7.37 -32.91
CA ASP A 277 -13.51 -8.02 -32.80
C ASP A 277 -13.58 -9.42 -33.39
N LEU A 278 -12.46 -10.17 -33.34
CA LEU A 278 -12.36 -11.55 -33.75
C LEU A 278 -12.08 -12.46 -32.56
N LEU A 279 -13.00 -13.39 -32.28
CA LEU A 279 -12.81 -14.46 -31.32
C LEU A 279 -12.43 -15.73 -32.03
N VAL A 280 -11.33 -16.37 -31.65
CA VAL A 280 -10.88 -17.63 -32.22
C VAL A 280 -10.72 -18.65 -31.09
N PHE A 281 -11.39 -19.77 -31.22
CA PHE A 281 -11.27 -20.92 -30.34
C PHE A 281 -10.64 -22.07 -31.15
N ASP A 282 -9.67 -22.76 -30.56
CA ASP A 282 -9.00 -23.90 -31.20
C ASP A 282 -8.76 -24.98 -30.14
N GLY A 283 -9.74 -25.89 -30.02
CA GLY A 283 -9.75 -26.93 -29.02
C GLY A 283 -9.99 -26.43 -27.58
N ASN A 284 -10.55 -25.23 -27.40
CA ASN A 284 -10.89 -24.71 -26.10
C ASN A 284 -12.06 -25.48 -25.48
N THR A 285 -12.05 -25.67 -24.16
CA THR A 285 -13.16 -26.26 -23.45
C THR A 285 -14.34 -25.30 -23.35
N LEU A 286 -15.58 -25.80 -23.20
CA LEU A 286 -16.74 -24.92 -23.02
C LEU A 286 -16.63 -24.08 -21.74
N ASP A 287 -15.93 -24.54 -20.70
CA ASP A 287 -15.63 -23.73 -19.52
C ASP A 287 -14.74 -22.52 -19.89
N GLU A 288 -13.67 -22.73 -20.67
CA GLU A 288 -12.82 -21.63 -21.16
C GLU A 288 -13.59 -20.66 -22.06
N ILE A 289 -14.40 -21.21 -22.96
CA ILE A 289 -15.23 -20.44 -23.90
C ILE A 289 -16.28 -19.62 -23.14
N SER A 290 -16.97 -20.22 -22.19
CA SER A 290 -18.00 -19.54 -21.42
C SER A 290 -17.46 -18.30 -20.73
N LYS A 291 -16.29 -18.38 -20.08
CA LYS A 291 -15.63 -17.26 -19.45
C LYS A 291 -15.29 -16.12 -20.43
N VAL A 292 -14.87 -16.44 -21.64
CA VAL A 292 -14.64 -15.45 -22.71
C VAL A 292 -15.95 -14.78 -23.13
N LEU A 293 -17.00 -15.59 -23.36
CA LEU A 293 -18.32 -15.09 -23.78
C LEU A 293 -19.00 -14.28 -22.69
N GLU A 294 -18.91 -14.69 -21.42
CA GLU A 294 -19.45 -13.92 -20.28
C GLU A 294 -18.85 -12.50 -20.26
N ARG A 295 -17.53 -12.41 -20.41
CA ARG A 295 -16.86 -11.11 -20.44
C ARG A 295 -17.21 -10.31 -21.69
N ARG A 296 -17.22 -10.94 -22.84
CA ARG A 296 -17.45 -10.29 -24.13
C ARG A 296 -18.87 -9.73 -24.27
N TYR A 297 -19.87 -10.49 -23.81
CA TYR A 297 -21.29 -10.14 -23.99
C TYR A 297 -21.96 -9.67 -22.71
N ASN A 298 -21.22 -9.59 -21.60
CA ASN A 298 -21.72 -9.19 -20.29
C ASN A 298 -22.93 -10.05 -19.84
N VAL A 299 -22.79 -11.36 -19.94
CA VAL A 299 -23.78 -12.36 -19.54
C VAL A 299 -23.21 -13.28 -18.48
N LYS A 300 -24.06 -14.08 -17.84
CA LYS A 300 -23.69 -15.19 -16.97
C LYS A 300 -24.04 -16.51 -17.66
N ILE A 301 -23.09 -17.44 -17.75
CA ILE A 301 -23.29 -18.75 -18.34
C ILE A 301 -23.20 -19.79 -17.22
N ILE A 302 -24.22 -20.64 -17.13
CA ILE A 302 -24.32 -21.72 -16.14
C ILE A 302 -24.28 -23.04 -16.87
N MET A 303 -23.45 -23.95 -16.43
CA MET A 303 -23.34 -25.33 -16.86
C MET A 303 -23.33 -26.23 -15.62
N ASP A 304 -24.40 -26.95 -15.38
CA ASP A 304 -24.55 -27.77 -14.18
C ASP A 304 -23.86 -29.14 -14.29
N ASP A 305 -23.49 -29.56 -15.53
CA ASP A 305 -22.84 -30.83 -15.82
C ASP A 305 -21.35 -30.63 -16.08
N ALA A 306 -20.50 -31.28 -15.27
CA ALA A 306 -19.04 -31.24 -15.41
C ALA A 306 -18.55 -31.83 -16.76
N GLU A 307 -19.30 -32.77 -17.37
CA GLU A 307 -18.96 -33.31 -18.71
C GLU A 307 -19.08 -32.20 -19.77
N LEU A 308 -20.10 -31.30 -19.67
CA LEU A 308 -20.28 -30.19 -20.59
C LEU A 308 -19.09 -29.23 -20.53
N GLN A 309 -18.57 -28.98 -19.34
CA GLN A 309 -17.44 -28.07 -19.16
C GLN A 309 -16.19 -28.52 -19.93
N ASN A 310 -16.04 -29.83 -20.13
CA ASN A 310 -14.89 -30.44 -20.80
C ASN A 310 -15.07 -30.62 -22.32
N ILE A 311 -16.25 -30.39 -22.89
CA ILE A 311 -16.49 -30.44 -24.32
C ILE A 311 -15.57 -29.42 -25.00
N ARG A 312 -14.86 -29.82 -26.05
CA ARG A 312 -13.96 -28.96 -26.81
C ARG A 312 -14.61 -28.44 -28.08
N TYR A 313 -14.35 -27.20 -28.38
CA TYR A 313 -14.85 -26.55 -29.59
C TYR A 313 -13.74 -25.79 -30.30
N SER A 314 -13.79 -25.80 -31.63
CA SER A 314 -12.96 -24.96 -32.50
C SER A 314 -13.83 -24.19 -33.48
N GLY A 315 -13.57 -22.89 -33.61
CA GLY A 315 -14.31 -22.00 -34.49
C GLY A 315 -13.84 -20.56 -34.35
N SER A 316 -14.25 -19.72 -35.29
CA SER A 316 -13.94 -18.28 -35.27
C SER A 316 -15.21 -17.45 -35.46
N PHE A 317 -15.29 -16.35 -34.72
CA PHE A 317 -16.43 -15.45 -34.71
C PHE A 317 -15.94 -14.02 -34.92
N LYS A 318 -16.27 -13.42 -36.05
CA LYS A 318 -15.85 -12.05 -36.39
C LYS A 318 -17.07 -11.13 -36.34
N SER A 319 -16.96 -10.07 -35.56
CA SER A 319 -17.97 -8.99 -35.49
C SER A 319 -19.40 -9.49 -35.23
N ILE A 320 -19.53 -10.54 -34.38
CA ILE A 320 -20.86 -11.07 -34.02
C ILE A 320 -21.38 -10.31 -32.79
N ALA A 321 -22.39 -9.46 -32.99
CA ALA A 321 -22.94 -8.62 -31.94
C ALA A 321 -23.81 -9.36 -30.93
N SER A 322 -24.37 -10.54 -31.28
CA SER A 322 -25.33 -11.28 -30.46
C SER A 322 -24.74 -12.58 -29.94
N ILE A 323 -24.80 -12.79 -28.63
CA ILE A 323 -24.42 -14.05 -27.97
C ILE A 323 -25.25 -15.23 -28.46
N ASP A 324 -26.53 -15.01 -28.77
CA ASP A 324 -27.43 -16.04 -29.28
C ASP A 324 -26.92 -16.67 -30.57
N LYS A 325 -26.44 -15.82 -31.51
CA LYS A 325 -25.83 -16.33 -32.77
C LYS A 325 -24.56 -17.13 -32.54
N VAL A 326 -23.73 -16.74 -31.56
CA VAL A 326 -22.54 -17.51 -31.20
C VAL A 326 -22.92 -18.88 -30.65
N LEU A 327 -23.89 -18.91 -29.72
CA LEU A 327 -24.36 -20.15 -29.10
C LEU A 327 -25.06 -21.07 -30.09
N GLU A 328 -25.82 -20.51 -31.06
CA GLU A 328 -26.43 -21.28 -32.13
C GLU A 328 -25.35 -22.01 -32.99
N LEU A 329 -24.28 -21.31 -33.33
CA LEU A 329 -23.16 -21.90 -34.09
C LEU A 329 -22.41 -22.96 -33.28
N ILE A 330 -22.21 -22.73 -31.97
CA ILE A 330 -21.61 -23.75 -31.09
C ILE A 330 -22.51 -24.96 -30.97
N LYS A 331 -23.82 -24.77 -30.75
CA LYS A 331 -24.83 -25.84 -30.68
C LYS A 331 -24.86 -26.67 -31.98
N GLY A 332 -24.71 -26.04 -33.13
CA GLY A 332 -24.72 -26.74 -34.42
C GLY A 332 -23.56 -27.73 -34.59
N ASN A 333 -22.48 -27.59 -33.81
CA ASN A 333 -21.27 -28.40 -33.90
C ASN A 333 -20.94 -29.16 -32.59
N THR A 334 -21.81 -29.10 -31.60
CA THR A 334 -21.61 -29.73 -30.29
C THR A 334 -22.93 -30.30 -29.76
N ALA A 335 -22.86 -31.30 -28.87
CA ALA A 335 -24.03 -31.90 -28.28
C ALA A 335 -24.59 -31.06 -27.09
N ILE A 336 -24.90 -29.76 -27.32
CA ILE A 336 -25.44 -28.88 -26.30
C ILE A 336 -26.80 -28.31 -26.72
N ASN A 337 -27.60 -27.97 -25.74
CA ASN A 337 -28.73 -27.05 -25.84
C ASN A 337 -28.48 -25.82 -24.92
N TYR A 338 -29.19 -24.73 -25.16
CA TYR A 338 -29.12 -23.55 -24.30
C TYR A 338 -30.47 -22.88 -24.19
N SER A 339 -30.67 -22.16 -23.09
CA SER A 339 -31.80 -21.25 -22.89
C SER A 339 -31.30 -19.93 -22.34
N ILE A 340 -31.93 -18.84 -22.76
CA ILE A 340 -31.58 -17.46 -22.36
C ILE A 340 -32.72 -16.90 -21.51
N ALA A 341 -32.41 -16.50 -20.28
CA ALA A 341 -33.32 -15.83 -19.35
C ALA A 341 -32.70 -14.50 -18.90
N GLY A 342 -33.09 -13.40 -19.55
CA GLY A 342 -32.46 -12.10 -19.30
C GLY A 342 -30.97 -12.14 -19.62
N ASN A 343 -30.15 -11.91 -18.62
CA ASN A 343 -28.67 -11.92 -18.74
C ASN A 343 -28.02 -13.25 -18.34
N THR A 344 -28.82 -14.27 -18.07
CA THR A 344 -28.36 -15.60 -17.67
C THR A 344 -28.65 -16.61 -18.78
N ILE A 345 -27.67 -17.42 -19.11
CA ILE A 345 -27.70 -18.47 -20.13
C ILE A 345 -27.44 -19.79 -19.44
N ASN A 346 -28.36 -20.74 -19.58
CA ASN A 346 -28.19 -22.10 -19.10
C ASN A 346 -27.85 -23.02 -20.28
N ILE A 347 -26.70 -23.68 -20.21
CA ILE A 347 -26.26 -24.68 -21.18
C ILE A 347 -26.52 -26.06 -20.60
N THR A 348 -27.18 -26.90 -21.37
CA THR A 348 -27.52 -28.27 -21.00
C THR A 348 -27.10 -29.26 -22.08
N LYS A 349 -26.97 -30.53 -21.72
CA LYS A 349 -26.63 -31.59 -22.69
C LYS A 349 -27.78 -31.80 -23.66
N ASN A 350 -27.46 -31.95 -24.93
CA ASN A 350 -28.46 -32.36 -25.92
C ASN A 350 -28.57 -33.87 -25.95
N ASN A 351 -29.63 -34.42 -25.33
CA ASN A 351 -29.89 -35.84 -25.27
C ASN A 351 -30.58 -36.42 -26.54
N LYS A 352 -30.58 -35.63 -27.63
CA LYS A 352 -31.09 -36.20 -28.89
C LYS A 352 -29.96 -36.97 -29.57
N ASN A 353 -30.06 -38.29 -29.48
CA ASN A 353 -29.43 -39.20 -30.42
C ASN A 353 -30.05 -39.06 -31.80
#